data_7cc890192c9c901362509604ba16d104
#
_entry.id   7cc890192c9c901362509604ba16d104
#
_cell.length_a   1.000
_cell.length_b   1.000
_cell.length_c   1.000
_cell.angle_alpha   90.00
_cell.angle_beta   90.00
_cell.angle_gamma   90.00
#
_symmetry.space_group_name_H-M   'P 1'
#
loop_
_entity.id
_entity.type
_entity.pdbx_description
1 polymer ?
#
loop_
_entity_poly.entity_id
_entity_poly.type
_entity_poly.pdbx_seq_one_letter_code
_entity_poly.pdbx_strand_id
1 'polypeptide(L)'
;MRGKEYIQYDNPFDVGMTGLLGYGEAAEGMKDSDLMLLLGTDFPYDQFLPNVQTVQIDRAGEVLGRRTNVDLLIEADVAATLKAVLPLVQRKSDRSFLEKLLKKNEKIMTKVVGAYTHNPTKGKIHPEYAASVLDELASDDAIFTADTGMCNVWTARYITPNGKRRLLGSFLHGSMANAMPMALGAQIAEPNRQVISVSGDGGLSMMLGDILTAVMYDLPLTIVVFNNSTLGMVKLEQLVQGFEDFGVDVPLVNYADIATAAGFQAQRVEKAEDLEGALRNALAHRGPSLVEIITDPNALSMPPEVEAKQIVGFATSLSKIALNRGAAEAVAMARSNLRNMSAWRQFS
;
A
#
# COMPACT_ATOMS: atom_id res chain seq x y z
N MET A 1 -7.66 1.92 3.61
CA MET A 1 -6.44 2.68 3.97
C MET A 1 -6.70 3.79 4.99
N ARG A 2 -7.70 4.64 4.83
CA ARG A 2 -8.00 5.77 5.74
C ARG A 2 -8.16 5.41 7.22
N GLY A 3 -8.71 4.24 7.53
CA GLY A 3 -8.88 3.77 8.90
C GLY A 3 -7.70 2.98 9.48
N LYS A 4 -6.68 2.65 8.66
CA LYS A 4 -5.58 1.76 9.05
C LYS A 4 -4.87 2.23 10.32
N GLU A 5 -4.50 3.50 10.39
CA GLU A 5 -3.74 4.09 11.49
C GLU A 5 -4.47 4.05 12.85
N TYR A 6 -5.80 3.92 12.82
CA TYR A 6 -6.63 3.86 14.03
C TYR A 6 -7.06 2.44 14.40
N ILE A 7 -7.11 1.52 13.45
CA ILE A 7 -7.74 0.21 13.63
C ILE A 7 -6.69 -0.89 13.81
N GLN A 8 -5.53 -0.79 13.15
CA GLN A 8 -4.59 -1.90 13.07
C GLN A 8 -3.52 -1.93 14.18
N TYR A 9 -3.46 -0.94 15.06
CA TYR A 9 -2.57 -1.02 16.22
C TYR A 9 -3.35 -1.42 17.47
N ASP A 10 -2.71 -2.19 18.36
CA ASP A 10 -3.29 -2.66 19.63
C ASP A 10 -4.68 -3.32 19.46
N ASN A 11 -4.88 -3.98 18.34
CA ASN A 11 -6.13 -4.66 17.99
C ASN A 11 -5.91 -6.16 17.79
N PRO A 12 -6.27 -7.00 18.80
CA PRO A 12 -6.08 -8.46 18.72
C PRO A 12 -7.05 -9.15 17.75
N PHE A 13 -7.92 -8.40 17.09
CA PHE A 13 -8.91 -8.91 16.11
C PHE A 13 -8.52 -8.52 14.67
N ASP A 14 -7.40 -7.80 14.46
CA ASP A 14 -6.98 -7.40 13.13
C ASP A 14 -6.53 -8.61 12.30
N VAL A 15 -7.13 -8.76 11.14
CA VAL A 15 -6.81 -9.80 10.15
C VAL A 15 -6.43 -9.21 8.79
N GLY A 16 -6.07 -7.93 8.77
CA GLY A 16 -5.59 -7.26 7.57
C GLY A 16 -6.62 -6.35 6.92
N MET A 17 -6.50 -6.19 5.61
CA MET A 17 -7.29 -5.25 4.82
C MET A 17 -7.73 -5.89 3.51
N THR A 18 -8.95 -5.60 3.07
CA THR A 18 -9.48 -5.99 1.77
C THR A 18 -9.33 -4.89 0.72
N GLY A 19 -9.67 -5.17 -0.52
CA GLY A 19 -9.62 -4.25 -1.66
C GLY A 19 -8.29 -4.25 -2.40
N LEU A 20 -8.09 -3.28 -3.30
CA LEU A 20 -6.92 -3.21 -4.19
C LEU A 20 -5.58 -3.18 -3.43
N LEU A 21 -5.54 -2.55 -2.26
CA LEU A 21 -4.37 -2.48 -1.39
C LEU A 21 -4.31 -3.64 -0.40
N GLY A 22 -5.27 -4.55 -0.46
CA GLY A 22 -5.51 -5.57 0.54
C GLY A 22 -4.34 -6.51 0.82
N TYR A 23 -4.35 -7.06 2.02
CA TYR A 23 -3.42 -8.09 2.51
C TYR A 23 -4.00 -8.78 3.73
N GLY A 24 -3.44 -9.93 4.09
CA GLY A 24 -3.94 -10.73 5.21
C GLY A 24 -5.19 -11.53 4.86
N GLU A 25 -5.97 -11.89 5.87
CA GLU A 25 -7.16 -12.75 5.77
C GLU A 25 -8.49 -11.98 5.79
N ALA A 26 -8.48 -10.66 5.71
CA ALA A 26 -9.70 -9.85 5.84
C ALA A 26 -10.78 -10.23 4.80
N ALA A 27 -10.38 -10.50 3.57
CA ALA A 27 -11.28 -10.86 2.49
C ALA A 27 -12.00 -12.19 2.74
N GLU A 28 -11.25 -13.25 3.11
CA GLU A 28 -11.83 -14.55 3.45
C GLU A 28 -12.64 -14.48 4.74
N GLY A 29 -12.19 -13.68 5.72
CA GLY A 29 -12.94 -13.43 6.95
C GLY A 29 -14.31 -12.82 6.70
N MET A 30 -14.42 -11.90 5.73
CA MET A 30 -15.71 -11.33 5.34
C MET A 30 -16.61 -12.37 4.67
N LYS A 31 -16.08 -13.21 3.77
CA LYS A 31 -16.83 -14.26 3.06
C LYS A 31 -17.35 -15.35 4.01
N ASP A 32 -16.52 -15.74 4.97
CA ASP A 32 -16.84 -16.81 5.94
C ASP A 32 -17.70 -16.28 7.11
N SER A 33 -17.99 -14.97 7.19
CA SER A 33 -18.78 -14.38 8.26
C SER A 33 -20.29 -14.63 8.08
N ASP A 34 -21.00 -14.78 9.18
CA ASP A 34 -22.47 -14.86 9.23
C ASP A 34 -23.12 -13.46 9.28
N LEU A 35 -22.36 -12.44 9.68
CA LEU A 35 -22.79 -11.04 9.74
C LEU A 35 -21.63 -10.11 9.48
N MET A 36 -21.83 -9.16 8.55
CA MET A 36 -20.88 -8.08 8.26
C MET A 36 -21.39 -6.75 8.81
N LEU A 37 -20.56 -6.05 9.56
CA LEU A 37 -20.84 -4.69 10.04
C LEU A 37 -19.99 -3.69 9.24
N LEU A 38 -20.63 -2.82 8.45
CA LEU A 38 -20.00 -1.70 7.76
C LEU A 38 -20.10 -0.46 8.63
N LEU A 39 -18.99 -0.02 9.20
CA LEU A 39 -18.93 1.06 10.18
C LEU A 39 -18.25 2.31 9.58
N GLY A 40 -19.03 3.33 9.23
CA GLY A 40 -18.52 4.60 8.71
C GLY A 40 -17.72 4.46 7.42
N THR A 41 -18.11 3.55 6.53
CA THR A 41 -17.37 3.24 5.32
C THR A 41 -18.26 3.28 4.07
N ASP A 42 -17.79 4.01 3.06
CA ASP A 42 -18.27 3.96 1.69
C ASP A 42 -17.22 3.29 0.81
N PHE A 43 -16.97 2.01 1.09
CA PHE A 43 -15.95 1.22 0.39
C PHE A 43 -16.26 1.15 -1.12
N PRO A 44 -15.40 1.72 -2.00
CA PRO A 44 -15.76 1.99 -3.39
C PRO A 44 -15.69 0.77 -4.33
N TYR A 45 -15.19 -0.36 -3.83
CA TYR A 45 -14.90 -1.55 -4.63
C TYR A 45 -15.87 -2.68 -4.27
N ASP A 46 -17.11 -2.58 -4.74
CA ASP A 46 -18.20 -3.52 -4.47
C ASP A 46 -17.87 -4.97 -4.82
N GLN A 47 -17.02 -5.21 -5.83
CA GLN A 47 -16.56 -6.57 -6.18
C GLN A 47 -15.80 -7.28 -5.04
N PHE A 48 -15.31 -6.56 -4.04
CA PHE A 48 -14.65 -7.16 -2.86
C PHE A 48 -15.60 -7.35 -1.67
N LEU A 49 -16.85 -6.94 -1.78
CA LEU A 49 -17.85 -7.12 -0.73
C LEU A 49 -18.61 -8.44 -0.96
N PRO A 50 -18.60 -9.38 -0.01
CA PRO A 50 -19.33 -10.63 -0.15
C PRO A 50 -20.84 -10.41 0.01
N ASN A 51 -21.62 -11.36 -0.51
CA ASN A 51 -23.06 -11.40 -0.31
C ASN A 51 -23.38 -12.17 0.99
N VAL A 52 -23.27 -11.49 2.11
CA VAL A 52 -23.58 -12.00 3.47
C VAL A 52 -24.52 -11.04 4.15
N GLN A 53 -25.19 -11.48 5.24
CA GLN A 53 -26.04 -10.60 6.04
C GLN A 53 -25.26 -9.36 6.48
N THR A 54 -25.78 -8.16 6.18
CA THR A 54 -25.01 -6.93 6.34
C THR A 54 -25.80 -5.86 7.09
N VAL A 55 -25.16 -5.24 8.06
CA VAL A 55 -25.62 -4.02 8.74
C VAL A 55 -24.68 -2.88 8.39
N GLN A 56 -25.21 -1.75 7.96
CA GLN A 56 -24.40 -0.56 7.68
C GLN A 56 -24.79 0.60 8.59
N ILE A 57 -23.81 1.22 9.22
CA ILE A 57 -23.96 2.38 10.10
C ILE A 57 -23.11 3.52 9.53
N ASP A 58 -23.77 4.62 9.16
CA ASP A 58 -23.08 5.84 8.69
C ASP A 58 -23.90 7.07 9.05
N ARG A 59 -23.23 8.22 9.19
CA ARG A 59 -23.90 9.52 9.39
C ARG A 59 -24.46 10.12 8.12
N ALA A 60 -23.93 9.69 6.97
CA ALA A 60 -24.35 10.11 5.65
C ALA A 60 -25.36 9.14 5.09
N GLY A 61 -26.65 9.43 5.22
CA GLY A 61 -27.74 8.57 4.76
C GLY A 61 -27.63 8.19 3.28
N GLU A 62 -27.06 9.08 2.47
CA GLU A 62 -26.87 8.89 1.02
C GLU A 62 -25.86 7.79 0.64
N VAL A 63 -24.99 7.35 1.58
CA VAL A 63 -24.04 6.25 1.32
C VAL A 63 -24.60 4.88 1.73
N LEU A 64 -25.67 4.85 2.51
CA LEU A 64 -26.26 3.62 2.99
C LEU A 64 -26.82 2.77 1.83
N GLY A 65 -26.41 1.50 1.76
CA GLY A 65 -26.85 0.55 0.72
C GLY A 65 -26.29 0.81 -0.68
N ARG A 66 -25.39 1.79 -0.86
CA ARG A 66 -24.89 2.18 -2.18
C ARG A 66 -23.96 1.14 -2.82
N ARG A 67 -23.27 0.35 -2.04
CA ARG A 67 -22.20 -0.55 -2.51
C ARG A 67 -22.52 -2.03 -2.43
N THR A 68 -23.46 -2.42 -1.61
CA THR A 68 -23.89 -3.80 -1.43
C THR A 68 -25.32 -3.85 -0.93
N ASN A 69 -25.94 -5.01 -1.01
CA ASN A 69 -27.23 -5.24 -0.34
C ASN A 69 -27.02 -5.19 1.18
N VAL A 70 -27.84 -4.40 1.85
CA VAL A 70 -27.78 -4.20 3.30
C VAL A 70 -29.12 -4.55 3.92
N ASP A 71 -29.11 -5.46 4.89
CA ASP A 71 -30.33 -5.91 5.56
C ASP A 71 -30.84 -4.89 6.60
N LEU A 72 -29.93 -4.14 7.22
CA LEU A 72 -30.26 -3.09 8.18
C LEU A 72 -29.40 -1.85 7.97
N LEU A 73 -30.06 -0.74 7.61
CA LEU A 73 -29.48 0.58 7.40
C LEU A 73 -29.69 1.43 8.65
N ILE A 74 -28.63 2.00 9.21
CA ILE A 74 -28.68 2.84 10.41
C ILE A 74 -27.98 4.17 10.10
N GLU A 75 -28.77 5.24 9.94
CA GLU A 75 -28.24 6.59 9.81
C GLU A 75 -27.95 7.15 11.21
N ALA A 76 -26.70 7.00 11.65
CA ALA A 76 -26.26 7.41 12.97
C ALA A 76 -24.73 7.56 13.08
N ASP A 77 -24.29 8.18 14.17
CA ASP A 77 -22.88 8.19 14.55
C ASP A 77 -22.44 6.78 15.00
N VAL A 78 -21.34 6.28 14.43
CA VAL A 78 -20.83 4.94 14.72
C VAL A 78 -20.47 4.76 16.20
N ALA A 79 -19.79 5.73 16.81
CA ALA A 79 -19.38 5.63 18.21
C ALA A 79 -20.59 5.63 19.16
N ALA A 80 -21.58 6.49 18.89
CA ALA A 80 -22.83 6.52 19.66
C ALA A 80 -23.61 5.23 19.52
N THR A 81 -23.70 4.67 18.31
CA THR A 81 -24.39 3.39 18.05
C THR A 81 -23.69 2.24 18.77
N LEU A 82 -22.38 2.12 18.65
CA LEU A 82 -21.62 1.07 19.34
C LEU A 82 -21.75 1.18 20.86
N LYS A 83 -21.72 2.40 21.40
CA LYS A 83 -21.95 2.63 22.84
C LYS A 83 -23.33 2.17 23.30
N ALA A 84 -24.36 2.33 22.48
CA ALA A 84 -25.72 1.87 22.77
C ALA A 84 -25.87 0.36 22.65
N VAL A 85 -25.22 -0.27 21.67
CA VAL A 85 -25.36 -1.69 21.38
C VAL A 85 -24.51 -2.58 22.31
N LEU A 86 -23.29 -2.15 22.66
CA LEU A 86 -22.36 -2.96 23.47
C LEU A 86 -22.94 -3.53 24.76
N PRO A 87 -23.76 -2.82 25.54
CA PRO A 87 -24.42 -3.39 26.75
C PRO A 87 -25.46 -4.45 26.45
N LEU A 88 -25.97 -4.52 25.23
CA LEU A 88 -27.03 -5.41 24.81
C LEU A 88 -26.52 -6.73 24.19
N VAL A 89 -25.25 -6.78 23.80
CA VAL A 89 -24.65 -7.96 23.17
C VAL A 89 -23.94 -8.83 24.22
N GLN A 90 -24.04 -10.14 24.05
CA GLN A 90 -23.28 -11.08 24.86
C GLN A 90 -21.94 -11.39 24.23
N ARG A 91 -20.90 -11.48 25.06
CA ARG A 91 -19.59 -11.91 24.62
C ARG A 91 -19.65 -13.36 24.10
N LYS A 92 -19.26 -13.55 22.83
CA LYS A 92 -19.17 -14.87 22.22
C LYS A 92 -18.06 -15.69 22.92
N SER A 93 -18.38 -16.86 23.41
CA SER A 93 -17.41 -17.75 24.04
C SER A 93 -16.64 -18.60 23.04
N ASP A 94 -17.28 -19.01 21.94
CA ASP A 94 -16.59 -19.68 20.83
C ASP A 94 -15.75 -18.67 20.03
N ARG A 95 -14.44 -18.88 20.01
CA ARG A 95 -13.46 -18.08 19.32
C ARG A 95 -12.85 -18.79 18.10
N SER A 96 -13.34 -19.97 17.76
CA SER A 96 -12.76 -20.82 16.71
C SER A 96 -12.65 -20.11 15.36
N PHE A 97 -13.65 -19.31 14.98
CA PHE A 97 -13.65 -18.51 13.78
C PHE A 97 -12.48 -17.49 13.77
N LEU A 98 -12.38 -16.68 14.82
CA LEU A 98 -11.32 -15.69 14.94
C LEU A 98 -9.92 -16.32 14.97
N GLU A 99 -9.75 -17.39 15.76
CA GLU A 99 -8.47 -18.09 15.89
C GLU A 99 -8.03 -18.72 14.56
N LYS A 100 -8.96 -19.27 13.79
CA LYS A 100 -8.70 -19.75 12.42
C LYS A 100 -8.18 -18.63 11.54
N LEU A 101 -8.83 -17.47 11.55
CA LEU A 101 -8.44 -16.31 10.74
C LEU A 101 -7.08 -15.75 11.17
N LEU A 102 -6.85 -15.55 12.47
CA LEU A 102 -5.59 -15.06 13.00
C LEU A 102 -4.41 -15.96 12.63
N LYS A 103 -4.57 -17.27 12.74
CA LYS A 103 -3.54 -18.26 12.37
C LYS A 103 -3.21 -18.20 10.87
N LYS A 104 -4.22 -18.04 10.03
CA LYS A 104 -4.02 -17.89 8.58
C LYS A 104 -3.37 -16.55 8.26
N ASN A 105 -3.84 -15.46 8.89
CA ASN A 105 -3.28 -14.12 8.75
C ASN A 105 -1.78 -14.10 9.11
N GLU A 106 -1.39 -14.68 10.24
CA GLU A 106 0.02 -14.81 10.64
C GLU A 106 0.86 -15.51 9.56
N LYS A 107 0.33 -16.60 9.00
CA LYS A 107 1.00 -17.33 7.93
C LYS A 107 1.18 -16.48 6.66
N ILE A 108 0.16 -15.70 6.28
CA ILE A 108 0.22 -14.81 5.12
C ILE A 108 1.20 -13.67 5.38
N MET A 109 1.09 -13.02 6.54
CA MET A 109 1.99 -11.92 6.91
C MET A 109 3.46 -12.37 6.92
N THR A 110 3.75 -13.57 7.42
CA THR A 110 5.12 -14.07 7.48
C THR A 110 5.63 -14.57 6.13
N LYS A 111 4.83 -15.37 5.41
CA LYS A 111 5.32 -16.10 4.22
C LYS A 111 5.08 -15.37 2.90
N VAL A 112 4.12 -14.48 2.83
CA VAL A 112 3.76 -13.75 1.61
C VAL A 112 4.19 -12.29 1.74
N VAL A 113 3.65 -11.56 2.70
CA VAL A 113 3.98 -10.15 2.91
C VAL A 113 5.45 -9.99 3.32
N GLY A 114 5.94 -10.79 4.27
CA GLY A 114 7.33 -10.78 4.73
C GLY A 114 8.33 -11.46 3.79
N ALA A 115 7.88 -11.98 2.65
CA ALA A 115 8.71 -12.80 1.78
C ALA A 115 9.94 -12.09 1.19
N TYR A 116 9.83 -10.81 0.93
CA TYR A 116 10.85 -9.97 0.28
C TYR A 116 11.34 -8.81 1.16
N THR A 117 11.10 -8.87 2.47
CA THR A 117 11.52 -7.83 3.43
C THR A 117 12.97 -7.93 3.89
N HIS A 118 13.71 -8.91 3.38
CA HIS A 118 15.12 -9.10 3.73
C HIS A 118 16.02 -8.62 2.59
N ASN A 119 17.21 -8.12 2.95
CA ASN A 119 18.21 -7.66 2.00
C ASN A 119 18.45 -8.71 0.91
N PRO A 120 18.18 -8.42 -0.37
CA PRO A 120 18.54 -9.29 -1.46
C PRO A 120 20.06 -9.29 -1.62
N THR A 121 20.70 -10.42 -1.35
CA THR A 121 22.15 -10.57 -1.52
C THR A 121 22.60 -10.45 -2.97
N LYS A 122 21.68 -10.56 -3.92
CA LYS A 122 21.91 -10.41 -5.37
C LYS A 122 20.62 -9.93 -6.06
N GLY A 123 20.78 -9.09 -7.07
CA GLY A 123 19.67 -8.63 -7.91
C GLY A 123 19.22 -7.21 -7.58
N LYS A 124 18.05 -6.86 -8.09
CA LYS A 124 17.43 -5.54 -7.91
C LYS A 124 16.82 -5.41 -6.51
N ILE A 125 16.70 -4.19 -6.03
CA ILE A 125 16.06 -3.92 -4.75
C ILE A 125 14.57 -4.22 -4.88
N HIS A 126 14.06 -5.10 -4.05
CA HIS A 126 12.62 -5.30 -3.90
C HIS A 126 12.00 -4.11 -3.15
N PRO A 127 10.88 -3.56 -3.65
CA PRO A 127 10.22 -2.42 -2.99
C PRO A 127 9.73 -2.79 -1.58
N GLU A 128 9.39 -4.05 -1.32
CA GLU A 128 9.03 -4.56 0.00
C GLU A 128 10.18 -4.42 1.01
N TYR A 129 11.41 -4.73 0.59
CA TYR A 129 12.59 -4.52 1.43
C TYR A 129 12.79 -3.03 1.72
N ALA A 130 12.68 -2.19 0.69
CA ALA A 130 12.84 -0.75 0.86
C ALA A 130 11.79 -0.16 1.82
N ALA A 131 10.54 -0.61 1.72
CA ALA A 131 9.47 -0.15 2.58
C ALA A 131 9.64 -0.65 4.04
N SER A 132 10.14 -1.87 4.25
CA SER A 132 10.39 -2.38 5.61
C SER A 132 11.55 -1.68 6.28
N VAL A 133 12.64 -1.38 5.57
CA VAL A 133 13.76 -0.58 6.12
C VAL A 133 13.30 0.84 6.46
N LEU A 134 12.45 1.43 5.61
CA LEU A 134 11.87 2.75 5.90
C LEU A 134 11.00 2.73 7.16
N ASP A 135 10.19 1.68 7.35
CA ASP A 135 9.37 1.49 8.55
C ASP A 135 10.21 1.40 9.83
N GLU A 136 11.30 0.64 9.78
CA GLU A 136 12.22 0.44 10.90
C GLU A 136 12.98 1.72 11.30
N LEU A 137 13.32 2.57 10.32
CA LEU A 137 14.11 3.78 10.53
C LEU A 137 13.30 5.03 10.87
N ALA A 138 12.02 5.05 10.49
CA ALA A 138 11.13 6.18 10.69
C ALA A 138 10.79 6.40 12.17
N SER A 139 10.66 7.65 12.58
CA SER A 139 10.27 8.03 13.94
C SER A 139 8.92 7.43 14.33
N ASP A 140 8.73 7.24 15.64
CA ASP A 140 7.49 6.70 16.20
C ASP A 140 6.26 7.58 15.91
N ASP A 141 6.45 8.86 15.68
CA ASP A 141 5.39 9.83 15.39
C ASP A 141 5.46 10.37 13.96
N ALA A 142 6.19 9.70 13.06
CA ALA A 142 6.34 10.13 11.67
C ALA A 142 4.98 10.28 10.95
N ILE A 143 4.94 11.24 10.04
CA ILE A 143 3.82 11.44 9.11
C ILE A 143 4.26 10.93 7.74
N PHE A 144 3.60 9.91 7.25
CA PHE A 144 3.80 9.39 5.90
C PHE A 144 2.75 9.94 4.96
N THR A 145 3.17 10.43 3.82
CA THR A 145 2.28 10.76 2.72
C THR A 145 2.54 9.78 1.57
N ALA A 146 1.50 9.15 1.06
CA ALA A 146 1.63 8.10 0.05
C ALA A 146 1.01 8.52 -1.28
N ASP A 147 1.78 8.38 -2.36
CA ASP A 147 1.30 8.62 -3.71
C ASP A 147 0.43 7.45 -4.20
N THR A 148 -0.50 7.74 -5.11
CA THR A 148 -1.31 6.69 -5.72
C THR A 148 -0.49 5.90 -6.73
N GLY A 149 -0.51 4.59 -6.59
CA GLY A 149 0.27 3.64 -7.37
C GLY A 149 0.81 2.51 -6.49
N MET A 150 1.86 1.84 -6.96
CA MET A 150 2.50 0.76 -6.20
C MET A 150 3.06 1.22 -4.86
N CYS A 151 3.57 2.46 -4.75
CA CYS A 151 4.04 3.05 -3.49
C CYS A 151 2.95 3.10 -2.41
N ASN A 152 1.68 3.29 -2.79
CA ASN A 152 0.56 3.19 -1.86
C ASN A 152 0.38 1.76 -1.31
N VAL A 153 0.60 0.75 -2.14
CA VAL A 153 0.56 -0.66 -1.70
C VAL A 153 1.68 -0.94 -0.70
N TRP A 154 2.89 -0.45 -0.98
CA TRP A 154 4.04 -0.60 -0.08
C TRP A 154 3.79 0.08 1.26
N THR A 155 3.27 1.31 1.23
CA THR A 155 2.89 2.03 2.46
C THR A 155 1.78 1.30 3.22
N ALA A 156 0.77 0.80 2.52
CA ALA A 156 -0.34 0.08 3.14
C ALA A 156 0.10 -1.20 3.86
N ARG A 157 1.07 -1.93 3.29
CA ARG A 157 1.46 -3.24 3.79
C ARG A 157 2.61 -3.20 4.78
N TYR A 158 3.56 -2.28 4.60
CA TYR A 158 4.84 -2.31 5.32
C TYR A 158 5.03 -1.18 6.32
N ILE A 159 4.25 -0.09 6.25
CA ILE A 159 4.30 0.93 7.31
C ILE A 159 3.39 0.54 8.46
N THR A 160 4.00 0.29 9.61
CA THR A 160 3.34 -0.22 10.82
C THR A 160 2.66 0.91 11.60
N PRO A 161 1.34 0.87 11.80
CA PRO A 161 0.65 1.80 12.69
C PRO A 161 1.01 1.52 14.15
N ASN A 162 1.16 2.58 14.95
CA ASN A 162 1.48 2.48 16.38
C ASN A 162 0.67 3.46 17.24
N GLY A 163 -0.42 4.02 16.67
CA GLY A 163 -1.25 5.01 17.34
C GLY A 163 -0.71 6.45 17.33
N LYS A 164 0.53 6.66 16.88
CA LYS A 164 1.15 8.00 16.78
C LYS A 164 1.46 8.38 15.33
N ARG A 165 1.88 7.42 14.51
CA ARG A 165 2.14 7.60 13.08
C ARG A 165 0.88 7.99 12.34
N ARG A 166 1.01 8.85 11.33
CA ARG A 166 -0.08 9.26 10.45
C ARG A 166 0.20 8.76 9.03
N LEU A 167 -0.88 8.32 8.35
CA LEU A 167 -0.83 7.86 6.97
C LEU A 167 -1.79 8.72 6.13
N LEU A 168 -1.24 9.59 5.30
CA LEU A 168 -1.99 10.51 4.45
C LEU A 168 -1.87 10.09 2.98
N GLY A 169 -2.91 10.34 2.19
CA GLY A 169 -2.92 10.05 0.76
C GLY A 169 -4.28 10.32 0.13
N SER A 170 -4.35 10.28 -1.18
CA SER A 170 -5.59 10.48 -1.94
C SER A 170 -6.46 9.21 -1.95
N PHE A 171 -6.85 8.72 -0.75
CA PHE A 171 -7.55 7.44 -0.59
C PHE A 171 -9.03 7.44 -1.01
N LEU A 172 -9.60 8.59 -1.33
CA LEU A 172 -10.95 8.71 -1.89
C LEU A 172 -10.93 8.80 -3.40
N HIS A 173 -10.03 9.61 -3.95
CA HIS A 173 -10.01 9.96 -5.36
C HIS A 173 -8.93 9.18 -6.14
N GLY A 174 -7.86 8.75 -5.44
CA GLY A 174 -6.79 8.00 -6.10
C GLY A 174 -5.91 8.84 -7.02
N SER A 175 -5.66 10.11 -6.69
CA SER A 175 -4.77 10.96 -7.50
C SER A 175 -3.33 10.51 -7.37
N MET A 176 -2.62 10.42 -8.48
CA MET A 176 -1.17 10.46 -8.51
C MET A 176 -0.65 11.86 -8.12
N ALA A 177 0.64 11.97 -7.85
CA ALA A 177 1.33 13.22 -7.51
C ALA A 177 0.88 13.91 -6.21
N ASN A 178 0.13 13.23 -5.34
CA ASN A 178 -0.37 13.84 -4.11
C ASN A 178 0.59 13.77 -2.92
N ALA A 179 1.54 12.82 -2.91
CA ALA A 179 2.38 12.57 -1.73
C ALA A 179 3.26 13.78 -1.39
N MET A 180 3.98 14.32 -2.34
CA MET A 180 4.91 15.41 -2.10
C MET A 180 4.20 16.72 -1.70
N PRO A 181 3.15 17.21 -2.41
CA PRO A 181 2.38 18.36 -1.95
C PRO A 181 1.74 18.18 -0.57
N MET A 182 1.25 16.97 -0.27
CA MET A 182 0.75 16.67 1.08
C MET A 182 1.87 16.70 2.13
N ALA A 183 3.09 16.26 1.79
CA ALA A 183 4.24 16.34 2.69
C ALA A 183 4.64 17.79 2.99
N LEU A 184 4.63 18.67 1.98
CA LEU A 184 4.83 20.11 2.18
C LEU A 184 3.82 20.69 3.19
N GLY A 185 2.53 20.42 2.97
CA GLY A 185 1.47 20.85 3.87
C GLY A 185 1.60 20.25 5.27
N ALA A 186 1.92 18.97 5.38
CA ALA A 186 2.11 18.29 6.65
C ALA A 186 3.31 18.84 7.44
N GLN A 187 4.44 19.15 6.76
CA GLN A 187 5.63 19.70 7.41
C GLN A 187 5.40 21.13 7.91
N ILE A 188 4.62 21.93 7.18
CA ILE A 188 4.23 23.28 7.63
C ILE A 188 3.30 23.20 8.85
N ALA A 189 2.36 22.26 8.83
CA ALA A 189 1.38 22.08 9.93
C ALA A 189 2.02 21.48 11.19
N GLU A 190 3.00 20.60 11.02
CA GLU A 190 3.64 19.83 12.10
C GLU A 190 5.18 19.97 12.01
N PRO A 191 5.73 21.17 12.29
CA PRO A 191 7.13 21.50 12.00
C PRO A 191 8.15 20.66 12.80
N ASN A 192 7.72 20.06 13.92
CA ASN A 192 8.59 19.27 14.79
C ASN A 192 8.49 17.75 14.56
N ARG A 193 7.63 17.32 13.64
CA ARG A 193 7.48 15.91 13.31
C ARG A 193 8.25 15.55 12.04
N GLN A 194 8.74 14.32 11.99
CA GLN A 194 9.34 13.76 10.78
C GLN A 194 8.26 13.56 9.74
N VAL A 195 8.42 14.15 8.55
CA VAL A 195 7.48 13.99 7.42
C VAL A 195 8.20 13.27 6.28
N ILE A 196 7.59 12.19 5.80
CA ILE A 196 8.14 11.31 4.76
C ILE A 196 7.14 11.21 3.61
N SER A 197 7.54 11.69 2.43
CA SER A 197 6.80 11.50 1.18
C SER A 197 7.20 10.19 0.55
N VAL A 198 6.28 9.25 0.38
CA VAL A 198 6.48 7.99 -0.33
C VAL A 198 5.90 8.14 -1.73
N SER A 199 6.78 8.39 -2.70
CA SER A 199 6.41 8.71 -4.08
C SER A 199 6.87 7.63 -5.05
N GLY A 200 6.08 7.38 -6.09
CA GLY A 200 6.57 6.70 -7.29
C GLY A 200 7.24 7.69 -8.23
N ASP A 201 8.09 7.18 -9.13
CA ASP A 201 8.75 7.97 -10.18
C ASP A 201 7.75 8.72 -11.07
N GLY A 202 6.70 8.05 -11.55
CA GLY A 202 5.65 8.66 -12.34
C GLY A 202 4.86 9.73 -11.58
N GLY A 203 4.55 9.51 -10.29
CA GLY A 203 3.85 10.47 -9.45
C GLY A 203 4.68 11.71 -9.14
N LEU A 204 5.93 11.52 -8.73
CA LEU A 204 6.84 12.64 -8.42
C LEU A 204 7.08 13.51 -9.67
N SER A 205 7.23 12.89 -10.85
CA SER A 205 7.48 13.65 -12.09
C SER A 205 6.36 14.62 -12.45
N MET A 206 5.11 14.32 -12.10
CA MET A 206 3.96 15.18 -12.40
C MET A 206 3.96 16.51 -11.61
N MET A 207 4.55 16.53 -10.41
CA MET A 207 4.62 17.71 -9.54
C MET A 207 6.07 18.04 -9.17
N LEU A 208 7.03 17.70 -10.04
CA LEU A 208 8.45 17.83 -9.76
C LEU A 208 8.88 19.28 -9.44
N GLY A 209 8.21 20.27 -10.02
CA GLY A 209 8.48 21.69 -9.73
C GLY A 209 8.24 22.08 -8.28
N ASP A 210 7.38 21.40 -7.57
CA ASP A 210 7.03 21.73 -6.17
C ASP A 210 8.15 21.41 -5.16
N ILE A 211 9.19 20.64 -5.57
CA ILE A 211 10.39 20.46 -4.73
C ILE A 211 11.03 21.81 -4.37
N LEU A 212 10.93 22.82 -5.25
CA LEU A 212 11.46 24.15 -4.99
C LEU A 212 10.75 24.84 -3.79
N THR A 213 9.50 24.49 -3.52
CA THR A 213 8.77 24.96 -2.35
C THR A 213 9.43 24.46 -1.05
N ALA A 214 9.86 23.19 -1.01
CA ALA A 214 10.57 22.66 0.14
C ALA A 214 11.87 23.41 0.43
N VAL A 215 12.63 23.75 -0.62
CA VAL A 215 13.87 24.52 -0.50
C VAL A 215 13.58 25.96 -0.08
N MET A 216 12.60 26.60 -0.73
CA MET A 216 12.25 28.00 -0.45
C MET A 216 11.88 28.23 1.03
N TYR A 217 11.22 27.26 1.66
CA TYR A 217 10.77 27.32 3.05
C TYR A 217 11.64 26.52 4.01
N ASP A 218 12.77 25.98 3.56
CA ASP A 218 13.71 25.14 4.33
C ASP A 218 12.97 24.03 5.12
N LEU A 219 12.08 23.31 4.44
CA LEU A 219 11.24 22.29 5.07
C LEU A 219 12.02 20.99 5.24
N PRO A 220 12.21 20.47 6.49
CA PRO A 220 12.99 19.27 6.77
C PRO A 220 12.21 17.98 6.47
N LEU A 221 11.59 17.90 5.30
CA LEU A 221 10.90 16.70 4.85
C LEU A 221 11.82 15.77 4.04
N THR A 222 11.52 14.48 4.06
CA THR A 222 12.24 13.48 3.28
C THR A 222 11.34 12.94 2.16
N ILE A 223 11.80 12.99 0.91
CA ILE A 223 11.13 12.35 -0.23
C ILE A 223 11.81 11.01 -0.50
N VAL A 224 11.06 9.91 -0.42
CA VAL A 224 11.51 8.57 -0.78
C VAL A 224 10.85 8.18 -2.09
N VAL A 225 11.65 8.03 -3.15
CA VAL A 225 11.18 7.73 -4.50
C VAL A 225 11.41 6.26 -4.80
N PHE A 226 10.34 5.52 -5.01
CA PHE A 226 10.39 4.15 -5.54
C PHE A 226 10.42 4.24 -7.07
N ASN A 227 11.63 4.23 -7.65
CA ASN A 227 11.82 4.34 -9.08
C ASN A 227 11.94 2.95 -9.70
N ASN A 228 10.87 2.49 -10.33
CA ASN A 228 10.84 1.25 -11.10
C ASN A 228 10.73 1.48 -12.61
N SER A 229 10.76 2.73 -13.06
CA SER A 229 10.64 3.17 -14.46
C SER A 229 9.38 2.64 -15.16
N THR A 230 8.29 2.42 -14.40
CA THR A 230 7.02 1.95 -14.98
C THR A 230 5.82 2.36 -14.13
N LEU A 231 4.68 2.57 -14.78
CA LEU A 231 3.38 2.73 -14.11
C LEU A 231 2.89 1.35 -13.63
N GLY A 232 3.51 0.84 -12.55
CA GLY A 232 3.41 -0.56 -12.12
C GLY A 232 1.99 -1.05 -11.83
N MET A 233 1.08 -0.19 -11.32
CA MET A 233 -0.31 -0.58 -11.07
C MET A 233 -1.07 -0.76 -12.39
N VAL A 234 -0.88 0.13 -13.36
CA VAL A 234 -1.49 0.01 -14.71
C VAL A 234 -0.92 -1.22 -15.43
N LYS A 235 0.40 -1.44 -15.33
CA LYS A 235 1.04 -2.65 -15.85
C LYS A 235 0.41 -3.92 -15.26
N LEU A 236 0.20 -3.97 -13.95
CA LEU A 236 -0.45 -5.12 -13.30
C LEU A 236 -1.87 -5.34 -13.85
N GLU A 237 -2.67 -4.28 -13.98
CA GLU A 237 -4.02 -4.37 -14.49
C GLU A 237 -4.07 -4.91 -15.94
N GLN A 238 -3.18 -4.47 -16.81
CA GLN A 238 -3.05 -5.00 -18.17
C GLN A 238 -2.70 -6.49 -18.16
N LEU A 239 -1.72 -6.87 -17.35
CA LEU A 239 -1.25 -8.26 -17.28
C LEU A 239 -2.33 -9.22 -16.74
N VAL A 240 -3.10 -8.85 -15.73
CA VAL A 240 -4.18 -9.70 -15.20
C VAL A 240 -5.38 -9.80 -16.14
N GLN A 241 -5.51 -8.87 -17.09
CA GLN A 241 -6.51 -8.95 -18.18
C GLN A 241 -6.05 -9.79 -19.38
N GLY A 242 -4.80 -10.28 -19.38
CA GLY A 242 -4.25 -11.08 -20.47
C GLY A 242 -3.62 -10.27 -21.60
N PHE A 243 -3.36 -8.97 -21.39
CA PHE A 243 -2.66 -8.11 -22.33
C PHE A 243 -1.16 -8.06 -22.04
N GLU A 244 -0.35 -7.82 -23.05
CA GLU A 244 1.01 -7.35 -22.84
C GLU A 244 0.96 -5.90 -22.35
N ASP A 245 1.92 -5.52 -21.51
CA ASP A 245 2.04 -4.14 -21.04
C ASP A 245 2.37 -3.19 -22.21
N PHE A 246 1.63 -2.08 -22.27
CA PHE A 246 1.77 -1.05 -23.31
C PHE A 246 1.57 0.35 -22.73
N GLY A 247 2.46 1.27 -23.11
CA GLY A 247 2.33 2.68 -22.71
C GLY A 247 2.53 2.94 -21.22
N VAL A 248 3.19 2.01 -20.51
CA VAL A 248 3.41 2.09 -19.05
C VAL A 248 4.85 2.43 -18.68
N ASP A 249 5.76 2.44 -19.64
CA ASP A 249 7.17 2.76 -19.41
C ASP A 249 7.32 4.25 -19.09
N VAL A 250 8.07 4.54 -18.05
CA VAL A 250 8.47 5.89 -17.65
C VAL A 250 9.96 6.03 -17.91
N PRO A 251 10.43 7.15 -18.51
CA PRO A 251 11.86 7.36 -18.71
C PRO A 251 12.64 7.22 -17.40
N LEU A 252 13.79 6.55 -17.47
CA LEU A 252 14.69 6.44 -16.32
C LEU A 252 15.36 7.80 -16.07
N VAL A 253 14.73 8.59 -15.22
CA VAL A 253 15.25 9.89 -14.77
C VAL A 253 16.06 9.71 -13.50
N ASN A 254 17.10 10.49 -13.31
CA ASN A 254 17.82 10.57 -12.03
C ASN A 254 17.22 11.70 -11.18
N TYR A 255 16.28 11.34 -10.34
CA TYR A 255 15.60 12.30 -9.44
C TYR A 255 16.53 12.83 -8.35
N ALA A 256 17.53 12.05 -7.94
CA ALA A 256 18.50 12.50 -6.95
C ALA A 256 19.37 13.64 -7.49
N ASP A 257 19.81 13.58 -8.75
CA ASP A 257 20.57 14.68 -9.38
C ASP A 257 19.71 15.94 -9.52
N ILE A 258 18.45 15.80 -9.93
CA ILE A 258 17.50 16.92 -10.04
C ILE A 258 17.30 17.57 -8.66
N ALA A 259 17.07 16.76 -7.64
CA ALA A 259 16.87 17.25 -6.27
C ALA A 259 18.13 17.93 -5.73
N THR A 260 19.32 17.39 -6.01
CA THR A 260 20.59 18.01 -5.66
C THR A 260 20.76 19.39 -6.33
N ALA A 261 20.44 19.48 -7.63
CA ALA A 261 20.47 20.76 -8.36
C ALA A 261 19.45 21.78 -7.79
N ALA A 262 18.35 21.32 -7.23
CA ALA A 262 17.35 22.14 -6.57
C ALA A 262 17.75 22.55 -5.14
N GLY A 263 18.76 21.94 -4.51
CA GLY A 263 19.22 22.26 -3.16
C GLY A 263 18.86 21.23 -2.09
N PHE A 264 18.40 20.05 -2.46
CA PHE A 264 18.19 18.93 -1.54
C PHE A 264 19.49 18.23 -1.18
N GLN A 265 19.55 17.63 0.02
CA GLN A 265 20.46 16.51 0.25
C GLN A 265 19.85 15.27 -0.43
N ALA A 266 20.45 14.81 -1.52
CA ALA A 266 19.86 13.70 -2.27
C ALA A 266 20.87 12.57 -2.54
N GLN A 267 20.34 11.34 -2.58
CA GLN A 267 21.12 10.13 -2.88
C GLN A 267 20.29 9.17 -3.74
N ARG A 268 20.92 8.61 -4.79
CA ARG A 268 20.39 7.51 -5.58
C ARG A 268 20.96 6.20 -5.07
N VAL A 269 20.08 5.22 -4.83
CA VAL A 269 20.41 3.89 -4.30
C VAL A 269 20.07 2.84 -5.34
N GLU A 270 21.09 2.13 -5.81
CA GLU A 270 20.97 1.05 -6.80
C GLU A 270 21.28 -0.33 -6.20
N LYS A 271 21.95 -0.37 -5.03
CA LYS A 271 22.31 -1.59 -4.33
C LYS A 271 21.64 -1.64 -2.97
N ALA A 272 21.15 -2.83 -2.62
CA ALA A 272 20.43 -3.04 -1.36
C ALA A 272 21.29 -2.77 -0.12
N GLU A 273 22.61 -2.99 -0.21
CA GLU A 273 23.59 -2.75 0.87
C GLU A 273 23.71 -1.27 1.24
N ASP A 274 23.44 -0.34 0.31
CA ASP A 274 23.55 1.10 0.53
C ASP A 274 22.25 1.72 1.09
N LEU A 275 21.14 0.97 1.05
CA LEU A 275 19.80 1.49 1.30
C LEU A 275 19.61 2.03 2.72
N GLU A 276 19.99 1.23 3.72
CA GLU A 276 19.81 1.61 5.13
C GLU A 276 20.61 2.87 5.46
N GLY A 277 21.88 2.96 5.01
CA GLY A 277 22.72 4.13 5.19
C GLY A 277 22.15 5.39 4.56
N ALA A 278 21.64 5.29 3.31
CA ALA A 278 21.05 6.40 2.59
C ALA A 278 19.77 6.92 3.29
N LEU A 279 18.87 6.01 3.68
CA LEU A 279 17.65 6.38 4.39
C LEU A 279 17.95 6.99 5.76
N ARG A 280 18.86 6.41 6.52
CA ARG A 280 19.28 6.94 7.83
C ARG A 280 19.84 8.36 7.73
N ASN A 281 20.68 8.61 6.73
CA ASN A 281 21.27 9.93 6.50
C ASN A 281 20.20 10.96 6.10
N ALA A 282 19.29 10.59 5.20
CA ALA A 282 18.22 11.48 4.75
C ALA A 282 17.23 11.81 5.87
N LEU A 283 16.81 10.81 6.66
CA LEU A 283 15.88 10.98 7.78
C LEU A 283 16.48 11.78 8.94
N ALA A 284 17.81 11.82 9.07
CA ALA A 284 18.52 12.63 10.06
C ALA A 284 18.85 14.06 9.61
N HIS A 285 18.66 14.35 8.30
CA HIS A 285 18.97 15.66 7.74
C HIS A 285 17.99 16.73 8.23
N ARG A 286 18.47 17.94 8.52
CA ARG A 286 17.64 19.04 9.02
C ARG A 286 17.04 19.96 7.97
N GLY A 287 17.31 19.69 6.70
CA GLY A 287 16.73 20.36 5.53
C GLY A 287 16.00 19.38 4.63
N PRO A 288 15.56 19.81 3.46
CA PRO A 288 14.89 18.92 2.50
C PRO A 288 15.84 17.84 2.00
N SER A 289 15.38 16.59 2.00
CA SER A 289 16.17 15.43 1.58
C SER A 289 15.41 14.52 0.63
N LEU A 290 16.14 13.81 -0.24
CA LEU A 290 15.56 12.85 -1.17
C LEU A 290 16.41 11.58 -1.28
N VAL A 291 15.76 10.42 -1.17
CA VAL A 291 16.36 9.12 -1.49
C VAL A 291 15.62 8.50 -2.67
N GLU A 292 16.32 8.38 -3.79
CA GLU A 292 15.82 7.65 -4.95
C GLU A 292 16.28 6.20 -4.88
N ILE A 293 15.33 5.27 -4.83
CA ILE A 293 15.58 3.84 -4.74
C ILE A 293 15.22 3.19 -6.06
N ILE A 294 16.21 2.60 -6.75
CA ILE A 294 15.97 1.87 -8.00
C ILE A 294 15.45 0.48 -7.65
N THR A 295 14.16 0.30 -7.83
CA THR A 295 13.47 -0.94 -7.48
C THR A 295 13.26 -1.87 -8.68
N ASP A 296 12.91 -3.13 -8.41
CA ASP A 296 12.60 -4.11 -9.45
C ASP A 296 11.30 -3.74 -10.19
N PRO A 297 11.36 -3.43 -11.51
CA PRO A 297 10.17 -3.10 -12.30
C PRO A 297 9.18 -4.25 -12.47
N ASN A 298 9.60 -5.48 -12.13
CA ASN A 298 8.79 -6.67 -12.20
C ASN A 298 8.15 -7.05 -10.85
N ALA A 299 8.50 -6.37 -9.76
CA ALA A 299 7.87 -6.57 -8.46
C ALA A 299 6.45 -5.95 -8.46
N LEU A 300 5.47 -6.79 -8.76
CA LEU A 300 4.05 -6.43 -8.81
C LEU A 300 3.36 -6.97 -7.56
N SER A 301 2.66 -6.11 -6.84
CA SER A 301 1.93 -6.55 -5.66
C SER A 301 0.52 -7.00 -6.03
N MET A 302 0.33 -8.30 -6.06
CA MET A 302 -0.98 -8.87 -6.30
C MET A 302 -1.94 -8.60 -5.13
N PRO A 303 -3.23 -8.30 -5.39
CA PRO A 303 -4.24 -8.23 -4.35
C PRO A 303 -4.43 -9.60 -3.69
N PRO A 304 -4.94 -9.67 -2.45
CA PRO A 304 -5.12 -10.93 -1.73
C PRO A 304 -6.15 -11.84 -2.39
N GLU A 305 -7.13 -11.26 -3.04
CA GLU A 305 -8.11 -11.98 -3.84
C GLU A 305 -7.78 -11.82 -5.31
N VAL A 306 -7.50 -12.93 -5.96
CA VAL A 306 -7.29 -12.98 -7.40
C VAL A 306 -8.29 -13.97 -7.97
N GLU A 307 -9.18 -13.49 -8.82
CA GLU A 307 -10.12 -14.35 -9.53
C GLU A 307 -9.37 -15.35 -10.43
N ALA A 308 -9.92 -16.54 -10.62
CA ALA A 308 -9.36 -17.53 -11.54
C ALA A 308 -9.12 -16.93 -12.95
N LYS A 309 -10.00 -16.03 -13.40
CA LYS A 309 -9.87 -15.30 -14.66
C LYS A 309 -8.59 -14.43 -14.70
N GLN A 310 -8.23 -13.78 -13.60
CA GLN A 310 -7.04 -12.95 -13.51
C GLN A 310 -5.75 -13.79 -13.49
N ILE A 311 -5.79 -14.98 -12.87
CA ILE A 311 -4.68 -15.95 -12.92
C ILE A 311 -4.44 -16.42 -14.36
N VAL A 312 -5.52 -16.77 -15.07
CA VAL A 312 -5.46 -17.17 -16.48
C VAL A 312 -4.98 -15.99 -17.34
N GLY A 313 -5.48 -14.80 -17.09
CA GLY A 313 -5.04 -13.58 -17.76
C GLY A 313 -3.55 -13.34 -17.60
N PHE A 314 -3.04 -13.36 -16.38
CA PHE A 314 -1.61 -13.19 -16.10
C PHE A 314 -0.73 -14.27 -16.77
N ALA A 315 -1.13 -15.53 -16.71
CA ALA A 315 -0.43 -16.63 -17.41
C ALA A 315 -0.44 -16.42 -18.93
N THR A 316 -1.55 -15.95 -19.49
CA THR A 316 -1.68 -15.61 -20.92
C THR A 316 -0.72 -14.49 -21.32
N SER A 317 -0.65 -13.42 -20.51
CA SER A 317 0.27 -12.31 -20.73
C SER A 317 1.72 -12.77 -20.68
N LEU A 318 2.11 -13.57 -19.69
CA LEU A 318 3.47 -14.15 -19.62
C LEU A 318 3.80 -14.97 -20.87
N SER A 319 2.85 -15.74 -21.39
CA SER A 319 3.04 -16.53 -22.62
C SER A 319 3.24 -15.62 -23.84
N LYS A 320 2.49 -14.54 -23.97
CA LYS A 320 2.65 -13.55 -25.05
C LYS A 320 3.99 -12.82 -24.94
N ILE A 321 4.38 -12.38 -23.75
CA ILE A 321 5.68 -11.76 -23.49
C ILE A 321 6.82 -12.70 -23.86
N ALA A 322 6.73 -14.00 -23.49
CA ALA A 322 7.73 -14.99 -23.84
C ALA A 322 7.88 -15.17 -25.35
N LEU A 323 6.77 -15.13 -26.10
CA LEU A 323 6.76 -15.25 -27.55
C LEU A 323 7.28 -13.99 -28.27
N ASN A 324 6.87 -12.80 -27.80
CA ASN A 324 7.10 -11.54 -28.51
C ASN A 324 8.37 -10.81 -28.04
N ARG A 325 8.76 -10.92 -26.75
CA ARG A 325 9.90 -10.23 -26.15
C ARG A 325 11.00 -11.16 -25.65
N GLY A 326 10.72 -12.48 -25.58
CA GLY A 326 11.66 -13.51 -25.18
C GLY A 326 11.38 -14.11 -23.81
N ALA A 327 11.75 -15.38 -23.67
CA ALA A 327 11.50 -16.16 -22.45
C ALA A 327 12.20 -15.59 -21.19
N ALA A 328 13.32 -14.90 -21.36
CA ALA A 328 14.06 -14.33 -20.24
C ALA A 328 13.25 -13.25 -19.48
N GLU A 329 12.51 -12.41 -20.19
CA GLU A 329 11.67 -11.37 -19.59
C GLU A 329 10.48 -11.97 -18.82
N ALA A 330 9.79 -12.94 -19.44
CA ALA A 330 8.69 -13.68 -18.77
C ALA A 330 9.18 -14.42 -17.51
N VAL A 331 10.37 -15.03 -17.55
CA VAL A 331 10.99 -15.69 -16.39
C VAL A 331 11.37 -14.69 -15.31
N ALA A 332 11.91 -13.53 -15.66
CA ALA A 332 12.25 -12.47 -14.69
C ALA A 332 10.98 -12.00 -13.96
N MET A 333 9.92 -11.70 -14.69
CA MET A 333 8.62 -11.30 -14.13
C MET A 333 8.02 -12.38 -13.23
N ALA A 334 8.06 -13.64 -13.66
CA ALA A 334 7.60 -14.77 -12.84
C ALA A 334 8.41 -14.88 -11.55
N ARG A 335 9.75 -14.76 -11.60
CA ARG A 335 10.63 -14.86 -10.43
C ARG A 335 10.38 -13.76 -9.39
N SER A 336 10.20 -12.53 -9.82
CA SER A 336 9.93 -11.39 -8.92
C SER A 336 8.58 -11.51 -8.18
N ASN A 337 7.68 -12.39 -8.67
CA ASN A 337 6.35 -12.58 -8.10
C ASN A 337 6.08 -14.01 -7.59
N LEU A 338 7.07 -14.92 -7.67
CA LEU A 338 6.88 -16.34 -7.37
C LEU A 338 6.27 -16.62 -5.99
N ARG A 339 6.67 -15.87 -4.97
CA ARG A 339 6.18 -16.06 -3.61
C ARG A 339 4.75 -15.53 -3.44
N ASN A 340 4.41 -14.45 -4.12
CA ASN A 340 3.05 -13.96 -4.20
C ASN A 340 2.13 -14.98 -4.91
N MET A 341 2.64 -15.62 -5.99
CA MET A 341 1.90 -16.64 -6.74
C MET A 341 1.75 -17.97 -5.97
N SER A 342 2.68 -18.33 -5.10
CA SER A 342 2.58 -19.55 -4.29
C SER A 342 1.47 -19.47 -3.24
N ALA A 343 1.09 -18.27 -2.82
CA ALA A 343 -0.06 -18.04 -1.97
C ALA A 343 -1.38 -18.42 -2.67
N TRP A 344 -1.49 -18.19 -3.98
CA TRP A 344 -2.69 -18.53 -4.76
C TRP A 344 -3.00 -20.02 -4.82
N ARG A 345 -1.96 -20.87 -4.83
CA ARG A 345 -2.13 -22.35 -4.84
C ARG A 345 -2.65 -22.93 -3.52
N GLN A 346 -2.72 -22.14 -2.45
CA GLN A 346 -3.24 -22.60 -1.16
C GLN A 346 -4.73 -22.27 -0.98
N PHE A 347 -5.30 -21.55 -1.93
CA PHE A 347 -6.71 -21.11 -1.94
C PHE A 347 -7.53 -21.72 -3.10
N SER A 348 -6.93 -22.58 -3.95
CA SER A 348 -7.60 -23.33 -5.02
C SER A 348 -8.02 -24.73 -4.55
#